data_7f65e3b6c4d7912d6fda395925cfd4fc
#
_entry.id   7f65e3b6c4d7912d6fda395925cfd4fc
#
_cell.length_a   1.000
_cell.length_b   1.000
_cell.length_c   1.000
_cell.angle_alpha   90.00
_cell.angle_beta   90.00
_cell.angle_gamma   90.00
#
_symmetry.space_group_name_H-M   'P 1'
#
loop_
_entity.id
_entity.type
_entity.pdbx_description
1 polymer ?
#
loop_
_entity_poly.entity_id
_entity_poly.type
_entity_poly.pdbx_seq_one_letter_code
_entity_poly.pdbx_strand_id
1 'polypeptide(L)'
;LDSHLTLPCVDKPRDELERMELAPFRAAIADGVPAIMTAHILFPALDDSGVPATMSRRIVTGLLRGEMSFTGLVTSDCMEMQAVQKFFGSVNGVLAAMNAGVDLVLLSHTTLLSGEAAKAAAEALQSGKLDRKEMEESVDRILAAKAKLAAVPAAAFDAEQAAALNDKLLRATITEVHVPKAGRPNVGGHPLCLGCQVYRTGLVGNVVDDVQQSFPVMMAKALGGDGFTTPIDPSEDEIYEWVRRAESYTSIVIGTYNGHLHPQQLEMVKALAQNSGKPVTVVALRNPYDLFPLPESVYTLAAYEYTARSTAAVADVLLGRHAATGRLPIATPEQEAQ
;
A
#
# COMPACT_ATOMS: atom_id res chain seq x y z
N LEU A 1 -0.33 0.81 13.90
CA LEU A 1 0.83 1.71 13.69
C LEU A 1 1.58 1.27 12.45
N ASP A 2 2.02 2.23 11.63
CA ASP A 2 2.73 1.99 10.38
C ASP A 2 4.24 1.95 10.63
N SER A 3 4.89 0.83 10.31
CA SER A 3 6.34 0.64 10.46
C SER A 3 7.20 1.53 9.54
N HIS A 4 6.60 2.15 8.53
CA HIS A 4 7.26 3.16 7.71
C HIS A 4 7.44 4.50 8.45
N LEU A 5 6.67 4.76 9.50
CA LEU A 5 6.65 6.04 10.23
C LEU A 5 7.24 5.93 11.64
N THR A 6 7.08 4.79 12.28
CA THR A 6 7.49 4.55 13.66
C THR A 6 7.79 3.07 13.90
N LEU A 7 8.25 2.71 15.10
CA LEU A 7 8.49 1.34 15.52
C LEU A 7 7.20 0.77 16.15
N PRO A 8 6.44 -0.10 15.44
CA PRO A 8 5.22 -0.69 15.96
C PRO A 8 5.51 -1.72 17.06
N CYS A 9 4.55 -1.88 17.97
CA CYS A 9 4.59 -2.90 19.01
C CYS A 9 3.28 -3.71 18.99
N VAL A 10 3.41 -5.03 19.00
CA VAL A 10 2.30 -5.97 19.16
C VAL A 10 2.42 -6.59 20.55
N ASP A 11 1.72 -5.97 21.50
CA ASP A 11 1.71 -6.38 22.91
C ASP A 11 0.56 -7.36 23.15
N LYS A 12 0.76 -8.59 22.67
CA LYS A 12 -0.16 -9.71 22.84
C LYS A 12 0.53 -10.84 23.59
N PRO A 13 -0.19 -11.61 24.42
CA PRO A 13 0.38 -12.78 25.07
C PRO A 13 0.76 -13.84 24.03
N ARG A 14 1.75 -14.67 24.36
CA ARG A 14 2.33 -15.64 23.43
C ARG A 14 1.29 -16.62 22.86
N ASP A 15 0.35 -17.08 23.67
CA ASP A 15 -0.68 -18.02 23.24
C ASP A 15 -1.65 -17.42 22.21
N GLU A 16 -1.88 -16.11 22.26
CA GLU A 16 -2.65 -15.39 21.23
C GLU A 16 -1.83 -15.25 19.93
N LEU A 17 -0.55 -14.88 20.05
CA LEU A 17 0.35 -14.83 18.89
C LEU A 17 0.45 -16.17 18.17
N GLU A 18 0.51 -17.28 18.91
CA GLU A 18 0.53 -18.64 18.35
C GLU A 18 -0.74 -18.97 17.57
N ARG A 19 -1.89 -18.53 18.07
CA ARG A 19 -3.18 -18.82 17.41
C ARG A 19 -3.48 -17.95 16.21
N MET A 20 -2.96 -16.72 16.17
CA MET A 20 -3.30 -15.74 15.15
C MET A 20 -2.11 -15.43 14.25
N GLU A 21 -1.10 -14.73 14.77
CA GLU A 21 0.00 -14.19 13.96
C GLU A 21 0.94 -15.28 13.46
N LEU A 22 1.25 -16.29 14.27
CA LEU A 22 2.19 -17.36 13.93
C LEU A 22 1.53 -18.54 13.20
N ALA A 23 0.23 -18.73 13.35
CA ALA A 23 -0.49 -19.84 12.71
C ALA A 23 -0.30 -19.89 11.17
N PRO A 24 -0.45 -18.80 10.40
CA PRO A 24 -0.23 -18.84 8.96
C PRO A 24 1.24 -19.13 8.59
N PHE A 25 2.21 -18.69 9.39
CA PHE A 25 3.62 -19.03 9.17
C PHE A 25 3.90 -20.51 9.39
N ARG A 26 3.32 -21.11 10.45
CA ARG A 26 3.42 -22.57 10.68
C ARG A 26 2.83 -23.37 9.52
N ALA A 27 1.67 -22.96 9.01
CA ALA A 27 1.05 -23.60 7.85
C ALA A 27 1.94 -23.45 6.59
N ALA A 28 2.45 -22.25 6.30
CA ALA A 28 3.32 -22.02 5.15
C ALA A 28 4.65 -22.81 5.25
N ILE A 29 5.22 -22.94 6.45
CA ILE A 29 6.42 -23.77 6.68
C ILE A 29 6.11 -25.24 6.43
N ALA A 30 4.97 -25.74 6.91
CA ALA A 30 4.54 -27.12 6.67
C ALA A 30 4.34 -27.40 5.17
N ASP A 31 3.87 -26.42 4.39
CA ASP A 31 3.73 -26.50 2.94
C ASP A 31 5.05 -26.26 2.18
N GLY A 32 6.16 -26.03 2.88
CA GLY A 32 7.50 -25.90 2.29
C GLY A 32 7.79 -24.53 1.67
N VAL A 33 7.27 -23.44 2.25
CA VAL A 33 7.59 -22.09 1.78
C VAL A 33 9.11 -21.87 1.70
N PRO A 34 9.65 -21.36 0.56
CA PRO A 34 11.09 -21.27 0.36
C PRO A 34 11.76 -20.10 1.10
N ALA A 35 11.02 -19.05 1.40
CA ALA A 35 11.54 -17.86 2.07
C ALA A 35 10.48 -17.21 2.97
N ILE A 36 10.94 -16.59 4.07
CA ILE A 36 10.11 -15.81 4.99
C ILE A 36 10.79 -14.46 5.21
N MET A 37 9.99 -13.36 5.10
CA MET A 37 10.44 -12.01 5.40
C MET A 37 10.08 -11.65 6.84
N THR A 38 11.05 -11.07 7.55
CA THR A 38 10.85 -10.56 8.91
C THR A 38 10.26 -9.15 8.89
N ALA A 39 9.70 -8.72 10.02
CA ALA A 39 9.11 -7.40 10.18
C ALA A 39 9.84 -6.57 11.25
N HIS A 40 9.88 -5.23 11.06
CA HIS A 40 10.42 -4.29 12.03
C HIS A 40 9.38 -3.96 13.11
N ILE A 41 8.96 -4.97 13.86
CA ILE A 41 7.89 -4.90 14.88
C ILE A 41 8.43 -5.46 16.19
N LEU A 42 8.07 -4.81 17.30
CA LEU A 42 8.33 -5.30 18.65
C LEU A 42 7.27 -6.32 19.05
N PHE A 43 7.74 -7.44 19.61
CA PHE A 43 6.89 -8.49 20.21
C PHE A 43 7.40 -8.82 21.61
N PRO A 44 7.00 -8.06 22.65
CA PRO A 44 7.53 -8.21 24.01
C PRO A 44 7.36 -9.63 24.58
N ALA A 45 6.28 -10.32 24.21
CA ALA A 45 6.03 -11.70 24.64
C ALA A 45 6.96 -12.74 24.02
N LEU A 46 7.68 -12.39 22.92
CA LEU A 46 8.67 -13.25 22.25
C LEU A 46 10.11 -12.81 22.54
N ASP A 47 10.33 -11.51 22.64
CA ASP A 47 11.61 -10.91 23.02
C ASP A 47 11.38 -9.57 23.72
N ASP A 48 11.70 -9.51 25.00
CA ASP A 48 11.54 -8.34 25.89
C ASP A 48 12.74 -7.37 25.85
N SER A 49 13.73 -7.62 25.00
CA SER A 49 14.95 -6.79 24.90
C SER A 49 14.74 -5.43 24.22
N GLY A 50 13.55 -5.17 23.65
CA GLY A 50 13.23 -3.92 22.98
C GLY A 50 13.80 -3.81 21.55
N VAL A 51 14.24 -4.91 20.94
CA VAL A 51 14.67 -4.98 19.55
C VAL A 51 13.52 -5.52 18.67
N PRO A 52 13.35 -5.03 17.43
CA PRO A 52 12.34 -5.55 16.52
C PRO A 52 12.66 -6.98 16.07
N ALA A 53 11.65 -7.72 15.64
CA ALA A 53 11.77 -9.12 15.25
C ALA A 53 12.91 -9.38 14.26
N THR A 54 13.14 -8.50 13.29
CA THR A 54 14.24 -8.60 12.32
C THR A 54 15.62 -8.67 12.97
N MET A 55 15.81 -8.03 14.13
CA MET A 55 17.10 -7.96 14.84
C MET A 55 17.15 -8.89 16.06
N SER A 56 16.06 -9.61 16.34
CA SER A 56 15.94 -10.49 17.49
C SER A 56 16.43 -11.90 17.18
N ARG A 57 17.55 -12.30 17.80
CA ARG A 57 18.02 -13.68 17.72
C ARG A 57 17.04 -14.67 18.35
N ARG A 58 16.34 -14.26 19.42
CA ARG A 58 15.29 -15.09 20.05
C ARG A 58 14.18 -15.42 19.05
N ILE A 59 13.80 -14.45 18.21
CA ILE A 59 12.72 -14.62 17.22
C ILE A 59 13.24 -15.31 15.95
N VAL A 60 14.32 -14.81 15.33
CA VAL A 60 14.78 -15.36 14.04
C VAL A 60 15.40 -16.74 14.23
N THR A 61 16.37 -16.87 15.12
CA THR A 61 17.05 -18.16 15.34
C THR A 61 16.27 -19.05 16.29
N GLY A 62 15.81 -18.51 17.43
CA GLY A 62 15.14 -19.31 18.46
C GLY A 62 13.75 -19.80 18.02
N LEU A 63 12.85 -18.90 17.71
CA LEU A 63 11.49 -19.25 17.33
C LEU A 63 11.41 -19.80 15.92
N LEU A 64 11.81 -19.00 14.90
CA LEU A 64 11.56 -19.36 13.50
C LEU A 64 12.37 -20.58 13.07
N ARG A 65 13.71 -20.59 13.30
CA ARG A 65 14.54 -21.75 12.92
C ARG A 65 14.46 -22.89 13.92
N GLY A 66 14.44 -22.59 15.22
CA GLY A 66 14.39 -23.60 16.28
C GLY A 66 13.01 -24.22 16.46
N GLU A 67 12.08 -23.47 17.03
CA GLU A 67 10.75 -24.03 17.40
C GLU A 67 9.86 -24.32 16.19
N MET A 68 9.89 -23.49 15.14
CA MET A 68 9.08 -23.68 13.93
C MET A 68 9.81 -24.50 12.86
N SER A 69 11.10 -24.86 13.08
CA SER A 69 11.92 -25.71 12.21
C SER A 69 12.04 -25.19 10.77
N PHE A 70 12.02 -23.87 10.55
CA PHE A 70 12.16 -23.30 9.24
C PHE A 70 13.60 -23.40 8.71
N THR A 71 13.79 -24.03 7.55
CA THR A 71 15.09 -24.28 6.93
C THR A 71 15.36 -23.44 5.69
N GLY A 72 14.36 -22.69 5.21
CA GLY A 72 14.46 -21.83 4.04
C GLY A 72 15.21 -20.52 4.29
N LEU A 73 15.13 -19.59 3.34
CA LEU A 73 15.74 -18.27 3.42
C LEU A 73 14.96 -17.34 4.36
N VAL A 74 15.67 -16.63 5.23
CA VAL A 74 15.12 -15.51 5.99
C VAL A 74 15.62 -14.22 5.37
N THR A 75 14.69 -13.36 4.96
CA THR A 75 15.01 -12.02 4.47
C THR A 75 14.50 -10.95 5.42
N SER A 76 15.17 -9.81 5.50
CA SER A 76 14.62 -8.65 6.19
C SER A 76 13.61 -7.92 5.31
N ASP A 77 12.77 -7.07 5.91
CA ASP A 77 12.22 -5.91 5.22
C ASP A 77 13.32 -4.85 5.06
N CYS A 78 13.03 -3.73 4.39
CA CYS A 78 14.04 -2.71 4.08
C CYS A 78 14.60 -2.06 5.35
N MET A 79 15.93 -2.15 5.53
CA MET A 79 16.63 -1.59 6.69
C MET A 79 16.74 -0.05 6.66
N GLU A 80 16.23 0.59 5.61
CA GLU A 80 16.14 2.05 5.52
C GLU A 80 14.79 2.59 5.99
N MET A 81 13.86 1.71 6.45
CA MET A 81 12.60 2.14 7.06
C MET A 81 12.85 2.90 8.36
N GLN A 82 12.02 3.89 8.66
CA GLN A 82 12.20 4.75 9.84
C GLN A 82 12.22 3.97 11.17
N ALA A 83 11.50 2.86 11.25
CA ALA A 83 11.55 1.95 12.40
C ALA A 83 12.96 1.43 12.71
N VAL A 84 13.84 1.31 11.70
CA VAL A 84 15.23 0.90 11.86
C VAL A 84 16.16 2.11 11.92
N GLN A 85 16.07 2.96 10.88
CA GLN A 85 16.99 4.08 10.70
C GLN A 85 17.02 5.03 11.89
N LYS A 86 15.86 5.38 12.42
CA LYS A 86 15.69 6.36 13.50
C LYS A 86 16.12 5.84 14.87
N PHE A 87 15.92 4.55 15.14
CA PHE A 87 16.14 3.97 16.47
C PHE A 87 17.47 3.22 16.58
N PHE A 88 18.00 2.67 15.48
CA PHE A 88 19.18 1.80 15.49
C PHE A 88 20.28 2.24 14.53
N GLY A 89 19.94 3.00 13.48
CA GLY A 89 20.81 3.28 12.34
C GLY A 89 20.87 2.10 11.38
N SER A 90 20.78 2.36 10.07
CA SER A 90 20.65 1.30 9.07
C SER A 90 21.82 0.30 9.08
N VAL A 91 23.07 0.76 9.16
CA VAL A 91 24.26 -0.12 9.16
C VAL A 91 24.30 -1.00 10.41
N ASN A 92 24.03 -0.42 11.60
CA ASN A 92 23.97 -1.21 12.83
C ASN A 92 22.80 -2.20 12.81
N GLY A 93 21.67 -1.80 12.26
CA GLY A 93 20.52 -2.68 12.04
C GLY A 93 20.84 -3.87 11.14
N VAL A 94 21.60 -3.65 10.05
CA VAL A 94 22.11 -4.73 9.18
C VAL A 94 22.93 -5.74 9.96
N LEU A 95 23.90 -5.28 10.74
CA LEU A 95 24.74 -6.17 11.55
C LEU A 95 23.93 -6.94 12.60
N ALA A 96 22.95 -6.27 13.23
CA ALA A 96 22.06 -6.91 14.19
C ALA A 96 21.17 -7.97 13.53
N ALA A 97 20.63 -7.70 12.35
CA ALA A 97 19.83 -8.66 11.58
C ALA A 97 20.65 -9.88 11.15
N MET A 98 21.88 -9.68 10.66
CA MET A 98 22.80 -10.78 10.33
C MET A 98 23.09 -11.62 11.57
N ASN A 99 23.40 -11.00 12.71
CA ASN A 99 23.64 -11.70 13.96
C ASN A 99 22.40 -12.42 14.52
N ALA A 100 21.19 -11.94 14.17
CA ALA A 100 19.94 -12.62 14.50
C ALA A 100 19.66 -13.86 13.65
N GLY A 101 20.35 -14.05 12.51
CA GLY A 101 20.22 -15.20 11.61
C GLY A 101 19.42 -14.90 10.33
N VAL A 102 19.30 -13.62 9.96
CA VAL A 102 18.74 -13.20 8.66
C VAL A 102 19.76 -13.46 7.56
N ASP A 103 19.35 -14.12 6.47
CA ASP A 103 20.24 -14.48 5.36
C ASP A 103 20.40 -13.35 4.34
N LEU A 104 19.28 -12.68 3.99
CA LEU A 104 19.26 -11.61 3.00
C LEU A 104 18.77 -10.31 3.67
N VAL A 105 19.67 -9.35 3.79
CA VAL A 105 19.36 -8.05 4.40
C VAL A 105 19.17 -7.01 3.31
N LEU A 106 17.98 -6.38 3.27
CA LEU A 106 17.57 -5.48 2.19
C LEU A 106 17.88 -4.01 2.50
N LEU A 107 18.60 -3.37 1.60
CA LEU A 107 18.81 -1.93 1.51
C LEU A 107 18.32 -1.50 0.13
N SER A 108 17.17 -0.82 0.05
CA SER A 108 16.41 -0.73 -1.20
C SER A 108 16.54 0.60 -1.92
N HIS A 109 17.05 1.65 -1.26
CA HIS A 109 16.99 3.02 -1.77
C HIS A 109 18.36 3.66 -1.97
N THR A 110 19.31 3.44 -1.05
CA THR A 110 20.58 4.17 -1.02
C THR A 110 21.76 3.25 -1.33
N THR A 111 22.24 3.27 -2.57
CA THR A 111 23.35 2.40 -3.01
C THR A 111 24.62 2.57 -2.19
N LEU A 112 24.97 3.80 -1.77
CA LEU A 112 26.13 4.06 -0.92
C LEU A 112 26.02 3.35 0.42
N LEU A 113 24.83 3.34 1.01
CA LEU A 113 24.58 2.68 2.29
C LEU A 113 24.78 1.16 2.21
N SER A 114 24.45 0.56 1.06
CA SER A 114 24.72 -0.87 0.82
C SER A 114 26.23 -1.17 0.84
N GLY A 115 27.05 -0.29 0.27
CA GLY A 115 28.52 -0.40 0.32
C GLY A 115 29.09 -0.25 1.75
N GLU A 116 28.57 0.71 2.51
CA GLU A 116 28.96 0.91 3.92
C GLU A 116 28.57 -0.30 4.78
N ALA A 117 27.37 -0.83 4.61
CA ALA A 117 26.91 -2.01 5.32
C ALA A 117 27.75 -3.25 4.99
N ALA A 118 28.08 -3.46 3.71
CA ALA A 118 28.94 -4.57 3.29
C ALA A 118 30.35 -4.48 3.90
N LYS A 119 30.93 -3.27 3.94
CA LYS A 119 32.23 -3.04 4.61
C LYS A 119 32.14 -3.32 6.11
N ALA A 120 31.12 -2.80 6.78
CA ALA A 120 30.92 -3.03 8.21
C ALA A 120 30.70 -4.53 8.52
N ALA A 121 29.99 -5.27 7.68
CA ALA A 121 29.82 -6.71 7.83
C ALA A 121 31.14 -7.46 7.67
N ALA A 122 31.98 -7.10 6.70
CA ALA A 122 33.31 -7.69 6.54
C ALA A 122 34.22 -7.43 7.77
N GLU A 123 34.22 -6.21 8.29
CA GLU A 123 34.96 -5.85 9.52
C GLU A 123 34.41 -6.60 10.74
N ALA A 124 33.09 -6.75 10.85
CA ALA A 124 32.48 -7.51 11.95
C ALA A 124 32.82 -9.00 11.87
N LEU A 125 32.89 -9.58 10.68
CA LEU A 125 33.34 -10.95 10.48
C LEU A 125 34.82 -11.14 10.82
N GLN A 126 35.71 -10.21 10.44
CA GLN A 126 37.12 -10.25 10.76
C GLN A 126 37.38 -10.11 12.25
N SER A 127 36.63 -9.28 12.95
CA SER A 127 36.75 -9.06 14.39
C SER A 127 36.02 -10.10 15.25
N GLY A 128 35.34 -11.07 14.66
CA GLY A 128 34.56 -12.09 15.37
C GLY A 128 33.26 -11.58 16.00
N LYS A 129 32.79 -10.40 15.63
CA LYS A 129 31.46 -9.90 16.02
C LYS A 129 30.31 -10.62 15.29
N LEU A 130 30.56 -11.12 14.09
CA LEU A 130 29.71 -12.05 13.37
C LEU A 130 30.36 -13.43 13.37
N ASP A 131 29.61 -14.47 13.66
CA ASP A 131 30.11 -15.84 13.65
C ASP A 131 30.33 -16.32 12.21
N ARG A 132 31.54 -16.75 11.90
CA ARG A 132 31.94 -17.18 10.56
C ARG A 132 31.11 -18.37 10.07
N LYS A 133 30.89 -19.36 10.93
CA LYS A 133 30.17 -20.59 10.57
C LYS A 133 28.72 -20.28 10.25
N GLU A 134 28.06 -19.44 11.05
CA GLU A 134 26.68 -19.02 10.79
C GLU A 134 26.55 -18.24 9.47
N MET A 135 27.53 -17.41 9.14
CA MET A 135 27.56 -16.70 7.86
C MET A 135 27.78 -17.64 6.66
N GLU A 136 28.65 -18.64 6.79
CA GLU A 136 28.86 -19.66 5.78
C GLU A 136 27.58 -20.50 5.56
N GLU A 137 26.91 -20.92 6.62
CA GLU A 137 25.61 -21.61 6.54
C GLU A 137 24.53 -20.74 5.87
N SER A 138 24.53 -19.43 6.10
CA SER A 138 23.63 -18.48 5.45
C SER A 138 23.92 -18.39 3.93
N VAL A 139 25.18 -18.29 3.55
CA VAL A 139 25.61 -18.30 2.13
C VAL A 139 25.21 -19.60 1.45
N ASP A 140 25.37 -20.74 2.12
CA ASP A 140 24.97 -22.05 1.57
C ASP A 140 23.47 -22.12 1.29
N ARG A 141 22.61 -21.58 2.19
CA ARG A 141 21.17 -21.47 1.95
C ARG A 141 20.85 -20.59 0.73
N ILE A 142 21.54 -19.45 0.59
CA ILE A 142 21.37 -18.55 -0.56
C ILE A 142 21.77 -19.25 -1.87
N LEU A 143 22.92 -19.92 -1.89
CA LEU A 143 23.41 -20.62 -3.08
C LEU A 143 22.50 -21.79 -3.46
N ALA A 144 21.99 -22.54 -2.49
CA ALA A 144 21.03 -23.61 -2.73
C ALA A 144 19.72 -23.11 -3.33
N ALA A 145 19.20 -21.96 -2.85
CA ALA A 145 18.01 -21.32 -3.40
C ALA A 145 18.25 -20.83 -4.85
N LYS A 146 19.39 -20.20 -5.12
CA LYS A 146 19.78 -19.77 -6.47
C LYS A 146 19.90 -20.96 -7.42
N ALA A 147 20.48 -22.07 -7.00
CA ALA A 147 20.59 -23.27 -7.82
C ALA A 147 19.21 -23.84 -8.19
N LYS A 148 18.26 -23.85 -7.25
CA LYS A 148 16.86 -24.26 -7.54
C LYS A 148 16.20 -23.35 -8.57
N LEU A 149 16.37 -22.02 -8.44
CA LEU A 149 15.82 -21.05 -9.38
C LEU A 149 16.45 -21.17 -10.77
N ALA A 150 17.76 -21.38 -10.85
CA ALA A 150 18.47 -21.55 -12.12
C ALA A 150 18.04 -22.82 -12.89
N ALA A 151 17.52 -23.82 -12.19
CA ALA A 151 17.00 -25.04 -12.79
C ALA A 151 15.57 -24.87 -13.39
N VAL A 152 14.88 -23.77 -13.09
CA VAL A 152 13.54 -23.49 -13.65
C VAL A 152 13.72 -22.91 -15.05
N PRO A 153 13.13 -23.51 -16.10
CA PRO A 153 13.17 -22.93 -17.45
C PRO A 153 12.57 -21.53 -17.45
N ALA A 154 13.24 -20.59 -18.10
CA ALA A 154 12.67 -19.25 -18.30
C ALA A 154 11.41 -19.39 -19.18
N ALA A 155 10.25 -19.06 -18.63
CA ALA A 155 9.04 -18.94 -19.42
C ALA A 155 9.12 -17.69 -20.30
N ALA A 156 8.66 -17.79 -21.55
CA ALA A 156 8.53 -16.61 -22.39
C ALA A 156 7.50 -15.67 -21.78
N PHE A 157 7.90 -14.41 -21.54
CA PHE A 157 6.99 -13.38 -21.06
C PHE A 157 6.27 -12.74 -22.24
N ASP A 158 4.95 -12.91 -22.30
CA ASP A 158 4.08 -12.25 -23.27
C ASP A 158 3.56 -10.93 -22.67
N ALA A 159 4.20 -9.85 -23.06
CA ALA A 159 3.88 -8.50 -22.56
C ALA A 159 2.47 -8.05 -22.99
N GLU A 160 2.01 -8.44 -24.18
CA GLU A 160 0.69 -8.07 -24.69
C GLU A 160 -0.41 -8.81 -23.90
N GLN A 161 -0.25 -10.12 -23.71
CA GLN A 161 -1.18 -10.91 -22.92
C GLN A 161 -1.23 -10.42 -21.45
N ALA A 162 -0.08 -10.09 -20.86
CA ALA A 162 -0.01 -9.54 -19.51
C ALA A 162 -0.72 -8.19 -19.40
N ALA A 163 -0.54 -7.31 -20.38
CA ALA A 163 -1.23 -6.01 -20.42
C ALA A 163 -2.75 -6.17 -20.58
N ALA A 164 -3.19 -7.06 -21.46
CA ALA A 164 -4.61 -7.36 -21.66
C ALA A 164 -5.27 -7.96 -20.41
N LEU A 165 -4.56 -8.89 -19.74
CA LEU A 165 -5.03 -9.44 -18.47
C LEU A 165 -5.14 -8.38 -17.38
N ASN A 166 -4.14 -7.50 -17.27
CA ASN A 166 -4.16 -6.41 -16.29
C ASN A 166 -5.32 -5.44 -16.53
N ASP A 167 -5.57 -5.05 -17.78
CA ASP A 167 -6.72 -4.20 -18.13
C ASP A 167 -8.07 -4.89 -17.82
N LYS A 168 -8.18 -6.18 -18.09
CA LYS A 168 -9.37 -6.97 -17.75
C LYS A 168 -9.61 -7.00 -16.24
N LEU A 169 -8.57 -7.29 -15.45
CA LEU A 169 -8.65 -7.32 -13.98
C LEU A 169 -9.02 -5.94 -13.43
N LEU A 170 -8.36 -4.89 -13.89
CA LEU A 170 -8.61 -3.53 -13.45
C LEU A 170 -10.07 -3.11 -13.69
N ARG A 171 -10.59 -3.35 -14.90
CA ARG A 171 -12.01 -3.04 -15.22
C ARG A 171 -12.98 -3.81 -14.34
N ALA A 172 -12.66 -5.07 -14.02
CA ALA A 172 -13.48 -5.92 -13.17
C ALA A 172 -13.47 -5.47 -11.67
N THR A 173 -12.49 -4.68 -11.25
CA THR A 173 -12.42 -4.17 -9.86
C THR A 173 -13.27 -2.93 -9.63
N ILE A 174 -13.59 -2.12 -10.67
CA ILE A 174 -14.37 -0.90 -10.48
C ILE A 174 -15.73 -1.25 -9.87
N THR A 175 -15.98 -0.69 -8.70
CA THR A 175 -17.12 -1.05 -7.85
C THR A 175 -18.07 0.14 -7.71
N GLU A 176 -19.33 -0.07 -8.06
CA GLU A 176 -20.41 0.87 -7.73
C GLU A 176 -20.84 0.62 -6.28
N VAL A 177 -20.67 1.65 -5.43
CA VAL A 177 -20.91 1.52 -3.98
C VAL A 177 -22.27 2.06 -3.61
N HIS A 178 -22.63 3.24 -4.14
CA HIS A 178 -23.95 3.82 -3.91
C HIS A 178 -24.49 4.52 -5.17
N VAL A 179 -25.78 4.30 -5.43
CA VAL A 179 -26.52 4.98 -6.50
C VAL A 179 -27.62 5.83 -5.83
N PRO A 180 -27.62 7.16 -6.02
CA PRO A 180 -28.67 8.04 -5.50
C PRO A 180 -30.06 7.64 -6.00
N LYS A 181 -31.11 8.03 -5.26
CA LYS A 181 -32.51 7.83 -5.72
C LYS A 181 -32.80 8.47 -7.08
N ALA A 182 -32.08 9.54 -7.42
CA ALA A 182 -32.18 10.19 -8.75
C ALA A 182 -31.50 9.38 -9.87
N GLY A 183 -30.86 8.26 -9.57
CA GLY A 183 -30.10 7.44 -10.51
C GLY A 183 -28.65 7.89 -10.68
N ARG A 184 -27.96 7.25 -11.63
CA ARG A 184 -26.57 7.61 -11.97
C ARG A 184 -26.54 8.99 -12.62
N PRO A 185 -25.65 9.89 -12.17
CA PRO A 185 -25.51 11.22 -12.76
C PRO A 185 -25.08 11.14 -14.23
N ASN A 186 -25.64 12.01 -15.05
CA ASN A 186 -25.10 12.26 -16.37
C ASN A 186 -23.86 13.17 -16.23
N VAL A 187 -22.69 12.64 -16.53
CA VAL A 187 -21.43 13.37 -16.51
C VAL A 187 -21.08 14.02 -17.86
N GLY A 188 -21.98 13.93 -18.83
CA GLY A 188 -21.82 14.59 -20.13
C GLY A 188 -21.99 16.11 -20.05
N GLY A 189 -21.69 16.78 -21.16
CA GLY A 189 -21.69 18.24 -21.21
C GLY A 189 -20.34 18.83 -20.84
N HIS A 190 -20.28 19.58 -19.73
CA HIS A 190 -19.06 20.24 -19.24
C HIS A 190 -18.84 19.97 -17.74
N PRO A 191 -18.34 18.79 -17.34
CA PRO A 191 -18.13 18.46 -15.94
C PRO A 191 -16.93 19.19 -15.34
N LEU A 192 -17.04 19.51 -14.03
CA LEU A 192 -15.92 19.93 -13.19
C LEU A 192 -15.29 18.68 -12.58
N CYS A 193 -14.02 18.41 -12.87
CA CYS A 193 -13.28 17.32 -12.28
C CYS A 193 -12.29 17.84 -11.23
N LEU A 194 -12.38 17.34 -10.00
CA LEU A 194 -11.57 17.74 -8.86
C LEU A 194 -10.85 16.53 -8.24
N GLY A 195 -9.77 16.77 -7.53
CA GLY A 195 -9.06 15.77 -6.75
C GLY A 195 -7.65 16.20 -6.40
N CYS A 196 -7.08 15.66 -5.34
CA CYS A 196 -5.71 15.97 -4.98
C CYS A 196 -4.72 15.31 -5.95
N GLN A 197 -3.56 15.95 -6.09
CA GLN A 197 -2.39 15.27 -6.62
C GLN A 197 -1.90 14.27 -5.57
N VAL A 198 -1.54 13.04 -5.99
CA VAL A 198 -1.05 12.04 -5.04
C VAL A 198 0.27 12.48 -4.45
N TYR A 199 0.31 12.63 -3.14
CA TYR A 199 1.55 12.79 -2.38
C TYR A 199 1.98 11.43 -1.84
N ARG A 200 3.29 11.17 -1.79
CA ARG A 200 3.80 10.00 -1.08
C ARG A 200 3.37 10.06 0.39
N THR A 201 2.47 9.18 0.76
CA THR A 201 2.20 8.89 2.18
C THR A 201 3.04 7.69 2.61
N GLY A 202 4.35 7.86 2.76
CA GLY A 202 5.30 6.81 3.08
C GLY A 202 6.28 6.49 1.93
N LEU A 203 7.21 5.56 2.19
CA LEU A 203 8.24 5.13 1.22
C LEU A 203 7.67 4.25 0.08
N VAL A 204 6.43 3.79 0.21
CA VAL A 204 5.76 2.90 -0.74
C VAL A 204 4.51 3.60 -1.26
N GLY A 205 4.63 4.32 -2.35
CA GLY A 205 3.49 4.95 -3.01
C GLY A 205 3.86 5.40 -4.42
N ASN A 206 2.91 5.31 -5.34
CA ASN A 206 3.07 5.91 -6.65
C ASN A 206 3.09 7.43 -6.48
N VAL A 207 4.13 8.06 -7.01
CA VAL A 207 4.21 9.52 -7.10
C VAL A 207 3.74 9.92 -8.48
N VAL A 208 2.69 10.72 -8.53
CA VAL A 208 2.32 11.44 -9.74
C VAL A 208 2.96 12.82 -9.66
N ASP A 209 4.16 12.97 -10.22
CA ASP A 209 4.87 14.24 -10.24
C ASP A 209 4.34 15.16 -11.37
N ASP A 210 3.70 14.58 -12.38
CA ASP A 210 3.12 15.29 -13.51
C ASP A 210 1.62 15.55 -13.28
N VAL A 211 1.25 16.81 -13.14
CA VAL A 211 -0.17 17.24 -12.97
C VAL A 211 -1.04 16.76 -14.13
N GLN A 212 -0.49 16.61 -15.34
CA GLN A 212 -1.24 16.09 -16.50
C GLN A 212 -1.66 14.63 -16.34
N GLN A 213 -1.01 13.89 -15.45
CA GLN A 213 -1.35 12.53 -15.08
C GLN A 213 -2.20 12.46 -13.81
N SER A 214 -2.61 13.59 -13.25
CA SER A 214 -3.52 13.61 -12.10
C SER A 214 -4.93 13.15 -12.50
N PHE A 215 -5.64 12.52 -11.56
CA PHE A 215 -7.01 12.05 -11.77
C PHE A 215 -7.92 13.14 -12.35
N PRO A 216 -8.00 14.37 -11.77
CA PRO A 216 -8.94 15.36 -12.28
C PRO A 216 -8.63 15.79 -13.73
N VAL A 217 -7.36 15.95 -14.09
CA VAL A 217 -6.98 16.37 -15.45
C VAL A 217 -7.25 15.26 -16.45
N MET A 218 -6.90 14.01 -16.14
CA MET A 218 -7.19 12.87 -17.02
C MET A 218 -8.70 12.63 -17.15
N MET A 219 -9.47 12.73 -16.06
CA MET A 219 -10.91 12.56 -16.05
C MET A 219 -11.58 13.65 -16.89
N ALA A 220 -11.20 14.91 -16.70
CA ALA A 220 -11.73 16.02 -17.51
C ALA A 220 -11.48 15.82 -18.99
N LYS A 221 -10.28 15.39 -19.37
CA LYS A 221 -9.95 15.07 -20.78
C LYS A 221 -10.83 13.94 -21.32
N ALA A 222 -11.13 12.93 -20.52
CA ALA A 222 -11.97 11.80 -20.94
C ALA A 222 -13.45 12.16 -21.06
N LEU A 223 -13.95 13.07 -20.22
CA LEU A 223 -15.36 13.47 -20.15
C LEU A 223 -15.69 14.75 -20.93
N GLY A 224 -14.68 15.51 -21.37
CA GLY A 224 -14.88 16.78 -22.11
C GLY A 224 -15.18 17.98 -21.19
N GLY A 225 -14.60 18.00 -19.98
CA GLY A 225 -14.74 19.08 -19.00
C GLY A 225 -13.43 19.74 -18.60
N ASP A 226 -13.41 20.39 -17.44
CA ASP A 226 -12.22 20.99 -16.85
C ASP A 226 -11.76 20.22 -15.60
N GLY A 227 -10.43 20.06 -15.46
CA GLY A 227 -9.82 19.33 -14.35
C GLY A 227 -8.85 20.18 -13.55
N PHE A 228 -9.03 20.20 -12.23
CA PHE A 228 -8.18 20.96 -11.33
C PHE A 228 -7.73 20.12 -10.14
N THR A 229 -6.44 20.20 -9.84
CA THR A 229 -5.91 19.61 -8.60
C THR A 229 -6.26 20.49 -7.40
N THR A 230 -6.58 19.84 -6.30
CA THR A 230 -6.83 20.48 -5.01
C THR A 230 -5.71 20.11 -4.03
N PRO A 231 -5.50 20.89 -2.96
CA PRO A 231 -4.74 20.38 -1.81
C PRO A 231 -5.33 19.07 -1.29
N ILE A 232 -4.50 18.25 -0.61
CA ILE A 232 -4.99 17.01 0.02
C ILE A 232 -5.94 17.32 1.19
N ASP A 233 -5.70 18.43 1.88
CA ASP A 233 -6.57 19.01 2.91
C ASP A 233 -6.94 20.46 2.51
N PRO A 234 -7.97 20.65 1.67
CA PRO A 234 -8.40 21.98 1.25
C PRO A 234 -8.95 22.78 2.43
N SER A 235 -8.63 24.08 2.49
CA SER A 235 -9.18 25.02 3.46
C SER A 235 -10.66 25.32 3.22
N GLU A 236 -11.34 25.88 4.20
CA GLU A 236 -12.76 26.31 4.07
C GLU A 236 -12.93 27.34 2.94
N ASP A 237 -11.99 28.28 2.79
CA ASP A 237 -12.03 29.26 1.70
C ASP A 237 -11.89 28.61 0.32
N GLU A 238 -11.01 27.63 0.18
CA GLU A 238 -10.86 26.86 -1.07
C GLU A 238 -12.11 26.03 -1.38
N ILE A 239 -12.71 25.41 -0.36
CA ILE A 239 -13.98 24.68 -0.50
C ILE A 239 -15.09 25.61 -0.99
N TYR A 240 -15.23 26.81 -0.35
CA TYR A 240 -16.20 27.80 -0.76
C TYR A 240 -15.99 28.28 -2.21
N GLU A 241 -14.75 28.52 -2.61
CA GLU A 241 -14.42 28.90 -3.99
C GLU A 241 -14.81 27.82 -4.99
N TRP A 242 -14.59 26.53 -4.68
CA TRP A 242 -15.00 25.43 -5.56
C TRP A 242 -16.53 25.30 -5.67
N VAL A 243 -17.27 25.51 -4.58
CA VAL A 243 -18.74 25.54 -4.62
C VAL A 243 -19.23 26.65 -5.57
N ARG A 244 -18.68 27.85 -5.48
CA ARG A 244 -19.02 28.98 -6.34
C ARG A 244 -18.67 28.70 -7.81
N ARG A 245 -17.49 28.17 -8.09
CA ARG A 245 -17.04 27.82 -9.44
C ARG A 245 -17.87 26.73 -10.09
N ALA A 246 -18.38 25.79 -9.32
CA ALA A 246 -19.19 24.68 -9.78
C ALA A 246 -20.49 25.14 -10.47
N GLU A 247 -20.97 26.35 -10.23
CA GLU A 247 -22.17 26.91 -10.88
C GLU A 247 -22.08 26.88 -12.41
N SER A 248 -20.88 27.09 -12.96
CA SER A 248 -20.61 27.14 -14.41
C SER A 248 -20.54 25.76 -15.07
N TYR A 249 -20.63 24.68 -14.30
CA TYR A 249 -20.48 23.31 -14.81
C TYR A 249 -21.81 22.54 -14.81
N THR A 250 -21.84 21.43 -15.56
CA THR A 250 -23.03 20.59 -15.67
C THR A 250 -23.13 19.52 -14.58
N SER A 251 -22.00 19.06 -14.11
CA SER A 251 -21.84 18.03 -13.07
C SER A 251 -20.47 18.12 -12.43
N ILE A 252 -20.26 17.40 -11.36
CA ILE A 252 -19.00 17.39 -10.61
C ILE A 252 -18.51 15.95 -10.46
N VAL A 253 -17.23 15.69 -10.75
CA VAL A 253 -16.57 14.39 -10.53
C VAL A 253 -15.37 14.62 -9.64
N ILE A 254 -15.34 14.01 -8.45
CA ILE A 254 -14.27 14.20 -7.45
C ILE A 254 -13.57 12.88 -7.19
N GLY A 255 -12.23 12.88 -7.29
CA GLY A 255 -11.38 11.81 -6.82
C GLY A 255 -10.94 12.05 -5.37
N THR A 256 -11.24 11.13 -4.45
CA THR A 256 -10.72 11.16 -3.08
C THR A 256 -9.54 10.22 -2.90
N TYR A 257 -8.62 10.57 -2.03
CA TYR A 257 -7.43 9.78 -1.72
C TYR A 257 -7.17 9.76 -0.22
N ASN A 258 -7.46 8.64 0.43
CA ASN A 258 -7.38 8.51 1.90
C ASN A 258 -8.17 9.60 2.64
N GLY A 259 -9.35 9.95 2.18
CA GLY A 259 -10.20 10.99 2.77
C GLY A 259 -10.54 10.71 4.25
N HIS A 260 -10.55 9.45 4.69
CA HIS A 260 -10.70 9.08 6.10
C HIS A 260 -9.53 9.54 6.98
N LEU A 261 -8.33 9.78 6.41
CA LEU A 261 -7.16 10.39 7.07
C LEU A 261 -7.06 11.89 6.81
N HIS A 262 -7.72 12.37 5.75
CA HIS A 262 -7.73 13.75 5.27
C HIS A 262 -9.18 14.24 5.14
N PRO A 263 -9.87 14.53 6.27
CA PRO A 263 -11.30 14.75 6.29
C PRO A 263 -11.77 15.97 5.50
N GLN A 264 -10.90 16.95 5.25
CA GLN A 264 -11.27 18.14 4.47
C GLN A 264 -11.66 17.81 3.02
N GLN A 265 -11.16 16.69 2.44
CA GLN A 265 -11.63 16.20 1.15
C GLN A 265 -13.12 15.83 1.22
N LEU A 266 -13.54 15.18 2.30
CA LEU A 266 -14.92 14.74 2.48
C LEU A 266 -15.84 15.93 2.78
N GLU A 267 -15.36 16.93 3.53
CA GLU A 267 -16.10 18.18 3.72
C GLU A 267 -16.30 18.95 2.41
N MET A 268 -15.31 18.99 1.53
CA MET A 268 -15.44 19.55 0.19
C MET A 268 -16.53 18.83 -0.62
N VAL A 269 -16.55 17.49 -0.58
CA VAL A 269 -17.60 16.70 -1.25
C VAL A 269 -18.99 17.06 -0.71
N LYS A 270 -19.16 17.11 0.62
CA LYS A 270 -20.42 17.45 1.28
C LYS A 270 -20.88 18.87 0.90
N ALA A 271 -19.97 19.84 0.95
CA ALA A 271 -20.27 21.23 0.59
C ALA A 271 -20.72 21.37 -0.86
N LEU A 272 -20.04 20.69 -1.79
CA LEU A 272 -20.42 20.67 -3.20
C LEU A 272 -21.78 19.98 -3.43
N ALA A 273 -22.04 18.86 -2.77
CA ALA A 273 -23.31 18.14 -2.88
C ALA A 273 -24.49 18.95 -2.35
N GLN A 274 -24.28 19.73 -1.28
CA GLN A 274 -25.32 20.52 -0.65
C GLN A 274 -25.58 21.89 -1.30
N ASN A 275 -24.51 22.55 -1.80
CA ASN A 275 -24.59 23.96 -2.15
C ASN A 275 -24.38 24.27 -3.64
N SER A 276 -23.87 23.36 -4.47
CA SER A 276 -23.63 23.64 -5.88
C SER A 276 -24.86 23.50 -6.76
N GLY A 277 -25.90 22.77 -6.30
CA GLY A 277 -27.06 22.41 -7.12
C GLY A 277 -26.73 21.46 -8.29
N LYS A 278 -25.55 20.86 -8.31
CA LYS A 278 -25.09 19.98 -9.39
C LYS A 278 -25.03 18.52 -8.90
N PRO A 279 -25.26 17.54 -9.79
CA PRO A 279 -25.03 16.15 -9.46
C PRO A 279 -23.54 15.90 -9.20
N VAL A 280 -23.25 15.19 -8.10
CA VAL A 280 -21.87 14.90 -7.66
C VAL A 280 -21.60 13.41 -7.76
N THR A 281 -20.48 13.08 -8.39
CA THR A 281 -19.88 11.74 -8.43
C THR A 281 -18.59 11.72 -7.65
N VAL A 282 -18.40 10.77 -6.77
CA VAL A 282 -17.14 10.57 -6.02
C VAL A 282 -16.50 9.25 -6.39
N VAL A 283 -15.20 9.29 -6.63
CA VAL A 283 -14.37 8.12 -6.92
C VAL A 283 -13.31 7.98 -5.84
N ALA A 284 -13.41 6.93 -5.02
CA ALA A 284 -12.35 6.61 -4.07
C ALA A 284 -11.17 5.96 -4.81
N LEU A 285 -10.06 6.68 -4.87
CA LEU A 285 -8.87 6.30 -5.65
C LEU A 285 -7.94 5.34 -4.90
N ARG A 286 -8.20 5.08 -3.62
CA ARG A 286 -7.42 4.13 -2.81
C ARG A 286 -8.33 3.32 -1.89
N ASN A 287 -8.72 3.87 -0.76
CA ASN A 287 -9.54 3.19 0.23
C ASN A 287 -11.02 3.49 0.05
N PRO A 288 -11.91 2.50 0.03
CA PRO A 288 -13.35 2.73 -0.12
C PRO A 288 -14.01 3.36 1.12
N TYR A 289 -13.31 3.43 2.26
CA TYR A 289 -13.82 4.06 3.50
C TYR A 289 -14.21 5.53 3.33
N ASP A 290 -13.64 6.22 2.36
CA ASP A 290 -13.96 7.60 2.01
C ASP A 290 -15.43 7.77 1.58
N LEU A 291 -16.07 6.70 1.11
CA LEU A 291 -17.39 6.75 0.50
C LEU A 291 -18.54 6.61 1.53
N PHE A 292 -18.28 5.98 2.68
CA PHE A 292 -19.34 5.68 3.65
C PHE A 292 -19.93 6.90 4.37
N PRO A 293 -19.16 7.95 4.73
CA PRO A 293 -19.70 9.12 5.41
C PRO A 293 -20.31 10.17 4.46
N LEU A 294 -20.48 9.85 3.16
CA LEU A 294 -20.97 10.78 2.17
C LEU A 294 -22.50 10.81 2.12
N PRO A 295 -23.11 11.95 1.69
CA PRO A 295 -24.56 12.07 1.56
C PRO A 295 -25.15 11.08 0.54
N GLU A 296 -26.37 10.60 0.78
CA GLU A 296 -27.12 9.71 -0.14
C GLU A 296 -27.39 10.32 -1.53
N SER A 297 -27.24 11.64 -1.68
CA SER A 297 -27.39 12.34 -2.96
C SER A 297 -26.19 12.17 -3.89
N VAL A 298 -25.08 11.62 -3.39
CA VAL A 298 -23.81 11.47 -4.12
C VAL A 298 -23.71 10.09 -4.75
N TYR A 299 -23.38 10.03 -6.03
CA TYR A 299 -23.05 8.78 -6.69
C TYR A 299 -21.60 8.37 -6.36
N THR A 300 -21.37 7.13 -5.95
CA THR A 300 -20.06 6.72 -5.48
C THR A 300 -19.50 5.49 -6.16
N LEU A 301 -18.23 5.56 -6.55
CA LEU A 301 -17.45 4.49 -7.15
C LEU A 301 -16.17 4.27 -6.33
N ALA A 302 -15.75 3.01 -6.19
CA ALA A 302 -14.42 2.65 -5.69
C ALA A 302 -13.55 2.14 -6.84
N ALA A 303 -12.38 2.77 -7.02
CA ALA A 303 -11.40 2.43 -8.05
C ALA A 303 -10.17 1.74 -7.49
N TYR A 304 -9.92 1.84 -6.18
CA TYR A 304 -8.84 1.21 -5.40
C TYR A 304 -7.41 1.59 -5.81
N GLU A 305 -7.24 2.24 -6.95
CA GLU A 305 -5.93 2.55 -7.51
C GLU A 305 -5.92 3.94 -8.17
N TYR A 306 -4.88 4.72 -7.90
CA TYR A 306 -4.65 6.02 -8.52
C TYR A 306 -3.63 5.88 -9.66
N THR A 307 -4.09 5.42 -10.83
CA THR A 307 -3.28 5.30 -12.04
C THR A 307 -4.04 5.81 -13.27
N ALA A 308 -3.32 6.09 -14.34
CA ALA A 308 -3.91 6.49 -15.61
C ALA A 308 -4.88 5.42 -16.16
N ARG A 309 -4.55 4.14 -16.00
CA ARG A 309 -5.39 3.02 -16.43
C ARG A 309 -6.68 2.93 -15.62
N SER A 310 -6.58 3.09 -14.30
CA SER A 310 -7.74 3.10 -13.41
C SER A 310 -8.66 4.28 -13.72
N THR A 311 -8.10 5.48 -13.92
CA THR A 311 -8.86 6.66 -14.32
C THR A 311 -9.61 6.45 -15.66
N ALA A 312 -8.96 5.83 -16.64
CA ALA A 312 -9.61 5.50 -17.92
C ALA A 312 -10.74 4.48 -17.75
N ALA A 313 -10.54 3.45 -16.91
CA ALA A 313 -11.59 2.46 -16.63
C ALA A 313 -12.80 3.08 -15.91
N VAL A 314 -12.58 4.00 -14.96
CA VAL A 314 -13.66 4.77 -14.32
C VAL A 314 -14.38 5.66 -15.34
N ALA A 315 -13.66 6.35 -16.22
CA ALA A 315 -14.26 7.17 -17.25
C ALA A 315 -15.16 6.34 -18.18
N ASP A 316 -14.74 5.13 -18.56
CA ASP A 316 -15.55 4.20 -19.35
C ASP A 316 -16.85 3.79 -18.63
N VAL A 317 -16.79 3.59 -17.31
CA VAL A 317 -18.00 3.32 -16.49
C VAL A 317 -18.91 4.55 -16.47
N LEU A 318 -18.39 5.74 -16.23
CA LEU A 318 -19.17 6.97 -16.17
C LEU A 318 -19.82 7.33 -17.53
N LEU A 319 -19.16 6.99 -18.63
CA LEU A 319 -19.68 7.16 -20.00
C LEU A 319 -20.61 6.02 -20.46
N GLY A 320 -20.87 5.03 -19.60
CA GLY A 320 -21.72 3.88 -19.94
C GLY A 320 -21.11 2.90 -20.94
N ARG A 321 -19.79 2.99 -21.19
CA ARG A 321 -19.07 2.08 -22.11
C ARG A 321 -18.74 0.74 -21.47
N HIS A 322 -18.70 0.71 -20.13
CA HIS A 322 -18.44 -0.47 -19.33
C HIS A 322 -19.29 -0.47 -18.06
N ALA A 323 -19.64 -1.65 -17.54
CA ALA A 323 -20.36 -1.77 -16.28
C ALA A 323 -19.37 -1.88 -15.11
N ALA A 324 -19.66 -1.23 -13.98
CA ALA A 324 -18.97 -1.47 -12.73
C ALA A 324 -19.41 -2.83 -12.18
N THR A 325 -18.53 -3.83 -12.26
CA THR A 325 -18.84 -5.23 -11.88
C THR A 325 -18.15 -5.67 -10.59
N GLY A 326 -17.30 -4.81 -10.04
CA GLY A 326 -16.60 -5.06 -8.78
C GLY A 326 -17.55 -5.18 -7.59
N ARG A 327 -17.05 -5.76 -6.51
CA ARG A 327 -17.74 -5.85 -5.23
C ARG A 327 -16.82 -5.32 -4.14
N LEU A 328 -17.39 -4.64 -3.15
CA LEU A 328 -16.61 -4.21 -1.98
C LEU A 328 -15.97 -5.43 -1.30
N PRO A 329 -14.64 -5.38 -1.04
CA PRO A 329 -13.94 -6.46 -0.34
C PRO A 329 -14.12 -6.39 1.18
N ILE A 330 -14.89 -5.44 1.68
CA ILE A 330 -15.16 -5.17 3.09
C ILE A 330 -16.65 -5.02 3.31
N ALA A 331 -17.11 -5.26 4.55
CA ALA A 331 -18.48 -4.95 4.95
C ALA A 331 -18.70 -3.43 5.01
N THR A 332 -19.91 -2.99 4.69
CA THR A 332 -20.31 -1.60 4.95
C THR A 332 -20.66 -1.44 6.44
N PRO A 333 -20.61 -0.19 6.99
CA PRO A 333 -21.01 0.05 8.38
C PRO A 333 -22.39 -0.48 8.74
N GLU A 334 -23.32 -0.50 7.81
CA GLU A 334 -24.68 -1.06 7.99
C GLU A 334 -24.66 -2.61 8.11
N GLN A 335 -23.76 -3.26 7.41
CA GLN A 335 -23.57 -4.72 7.47
C GLN A 335 -22.81 -5.17 8.71
N GLU A 336 -21.93 -4.34 9.26
CA GLU A 336 -21.22 -4.59 10.51
C GLU A 336 -22.13 -4.40 11.74
N ALA A 337 -23.20 -3.59 11.60
CA ALA A 337 -24.16 -3.30 12.67
C ALA A 337 -25.26 -4.39 12.82
N GLN A 338 -25.33 -5.37 11.91
CA GLN A 338 -26.24 -6.51 11.92
C GLN A 338 -25.57 -7.77 12.47
#